data_faaa63709c62c9a91bb22bb9139490ec
#
_entry.id   faaa63709c62c9a91bb22bb9139490ec
#
_cell.length_a   1.000
_cell.length_b   1.000
_cell.length_c   1.000
_cell.angle_alpha   90.00
_cell.angle_beta   90.00
_cell.angle_gamma   90.00
#
_symmetry.space_group_name_H-M   'P 1'
#
loop_
_entity.id
_entity.type
_entity.pdbx_description
1 polymer ?
#
loop_
_entity_poly.entity_id
_entity_poly.type
_entity_poly.pdbx_seq_one_letter_code
_entity_poly.pdbx_strand_id
1 'polypeptide(L)'
;MSLAAVSTASAVPAGAAPVPGGGSGPAAVSAVSTVPTGVEPVPEGGGSEPPGGSLLTPDAKRFGLSITSADLKRHLRRLQDIAGANDGTRAAATPGYDASLAYVADRLREAGYRVTSQEFKFSFFRETAAPVLRRTRPSVKAYVPGTDFRTMTYSGSGDVTAPVQGVDLVLPPRRTSESTSGCERSDFSTFVRGNIALIQRGTCSFQVKAEQAEAAGASGVIIFNEGQAGEGPADRRPLLGGSINTSTVRIPVVGTSFATGEELAVPGTRVTLTVNAESAPDRRTRNLFAESPWGDPDKVVMLGAHLDSVMMGPGINDNGSGTAGILETALAAKSLRTKNRLRFAFWGAEELGLLGSKHYVAALPPAERAKIKVYLNFDMIASPNHVFGIYDGDSSGEVPGATPPPGSGHIEKLFQAYFTAVGEPYQDAEFSGRSDYGPFIAVGIPSGGLFTGAERLKTAEEAERFGGTAGVAYDKCYHQACDTIANINDKALGVNGGAIAAAAFAYAHALELPGSGRPSGPQAPEGPEGPGKGAATPGAPDTTGPGTGAGGLRPGHDHDHGHGPGHGGLLR
;
A
#
# COMPACT_ATOMS: atom_id res chain seq x y z
N MET A 1 12.46 -23.98 -54.50
CA MET A 1 13.93 -23.94 -54.42
C MET A 1 14.30 -23.85 -52.96
N SER A 2 14.82 -24.96 -52.48
CA SER A 2 15.31 -25.25 -51.13
C SER A 2 16.65 -24.56 -50.91
N LEU A 3 16.95 -24.02 -49.78
CA LEU A 3 18.30 -23.93 -49.22
C LEU A 3 18.29 -23.97 -47.71
N ALA A 4 19.16 -24.80 -47.23
CA ALA A 4 19.27 -25.44 -45.95
C ALA A 4 19.86 -24.58 -44.85
N ALA A 5 19.58 -25.02 -43.62
CA ALA A 5 20.15 -24.60 -42.34
C ALA A 5 21.63 -24.97 -42.23
N VAL A 6 22.41 -24.11 -41.56
CA VAL A 6 23.70 -24.53 -40.96
C VAL A 6 23.67 -24.08 -39.47
N SER A 7 23.73 -25.10 -38.64
CA SER A 7 23.93 -25.03 -37.18
C SER A 7 25.43 -25.04 -36.91
N THR A 8 25.93 -24.16 -36.05
CA THR A 8 27.24 -24.31 -35.41
C THR A 8 27.11 -24.23 -33.92
N ALA A 9 27.28 -25.36 -33.27
CA ALA A 9 27.52 -25.50 -31.84
C ALA A 9 28.97 -25.13 -31.53
N SER A 10 29.24 -24.42 -30.46
CA SER A 10 30.57 -24.29 -29.88
C SER A 10 30.53 -24.62 -28.39
N ALA A 11 31.49 -25.48 -28.04
CA ALA A 11 31.63 -26.17 -26.78
C ALA A 11 32.20 -25.34 -25.65
N VAL A 12 31.83 -25.73 -24.45
CA VAL A 12 32.36 -25.31 -23.14
C VAL A 12 33.59 -26.13 -22.78
N PRO A 13 34.64 -25.62 -22.17
CA PRO A 13 35.57 -26.44 -21.42
C PRO A 13 35.29 -26.40 -19.93
N ALA A 14 35.24 -27.61 -19.36
CA ALA A 14 35.21 -27.88 -17.94
C ALA A 14 36.64 -27.87 -17.34
N GLY A 15 36.70 -27.57 -16.01
CA GLY A 15 37.78 -28.13 -15.21
C GLY A 15 38.53 -27.17 -14.34
N ALA A 16 38.31 -27.22 -13.00
CA ALA A 16 39.34 -27.59 -12.04
C ALA A 16 38.73 -27.65 -10.61
N ALA A 17 39.01 -28.75 -9.97
CA ALA A 17 38.61 -29.14 -8.63
C ALA A 17 39.64 -28.68 -7.57
N PRO A 18 39.39 -28.95 -6.27
CA PRO A 18 39.82 -28.13 -5.11
C PRO A 18 41.10 -28.67 -4.41
N VAL A 19 41.67 -27.86 -3.53
CA VAL A 19 42.72 -28.29 -2.60
C VAL A 19 42.31 -27.95 -1.14
N PRO A 20 42.55 -28.85 -0.17
CA PRO A 20 42.12 -28.76 1.21
C PRO A 20 43.26 -28.35 2.19
N GLY A 21 42.87 -28.02 3.39
CA GLY A 21 43.80 -28.03 4.54
C GLY A 21 43.47 -26.94 5.52
N GLY A 22 42.99 -27.26 6.65
CA GLY A 22 43.62 -27.65 7.92
C GLY A 22 43.53 -26.49 8.87
N GLY A 23 42.82 -26.52 9.96
CA GLY A 23 43.06 -27.19 11.19
C GLY A 23 43.15 -26.22 12.38
N SER A 24 42.56 -26.62 13.49
CA SER A 24 42.79 -26.22 14.89
C SER A 24 41.93 -25.10 15.50
N GLY A 25 41.00 -25.50 16.37
CA GLY A 25 40.50 -24.70 17.47
C GLY A 25 41.51 -24.61 18.61
N PRO A 26 41.24 -23.87 19.68
CA PRO A 26 40.67 -24.52 20.85
C PRO A 26 39.70 -23.73 21.75
N ALA A 27 38.96 -24.50 22.52
CA ALA A 27 38.61 -24.39 23.93
C ALA A 27 37.71 -23.25 24.45
N ALA A 28 36.65 -23.74 25.04
CA ALA A 28 35.69 -23.12 25.92
C ALA A 28 36.29 -22.47 27.19
N VAL A 29 35.69 -21.36 27.62
CA VAL A 29 35.68 -20.98 29.04
C VAL A 29 34.24 -20.55 29.42
N SER A 30 33.67 -21.34 30.30
CA SER A 30 32.42 -21.01 31.01
C SER A 30 32.70 -19.92 32.04
N ALA A 31 31.86 -18.89 32.05
CA ALA A 31 31.69 -18.04 33.24
C ALA A 31 30.21 -17.97 33.58
N VAL A 32 29.84 -18.67 34.64
CA VAL A 32 28.57 -18.56 35.34
C VAL A 32 28.53 -17.24 36.07
N SER A 33 27.55 -16.37 35.75
CA SER A 33 27.24 -15.22 36.60
C SER A 33 25.76 -15.33 37.00
N THR A 34 25.55 -15.54 38.27
CA THR A 34 24.27 -15.58 38.99
C THR A 34 23.70 -14.17 39.08
N VAL A 35 22.49 -13.96 38.58
CA VAL A 35 21.67 -12.77 38.83
C VAL A 35 20.45 -13.18 39.65
N PRO A 36 20.05 -12.39 40.67
CA PRO A 36 19.07 -12.79 41.66
C PRO A 36 17.64 -12.77 41.09
N THR A 37 16.91 -13.84 41.41
CA THR A 37 15.47 -13.97 41.25
C THR A 37 14.72 -13.04 42.20
N GLY A 38 13.81 -12.25 41.65
CA GLY A 38 12.88 -11.46 42.46
C GLY A 38 12.21 -10.35 41.66
N VAL A 39 11.37 -10.70 40.68
CA VAL A 39 10.30 -9.80 40.20
C VAL A 39 9.03 -10.65 40.18
N GLU A 40 8.06 -10.28 41.02
CA GLU A 40 6.73 -10.86 41.01
C GLU A 40 6.05 -10.55 39.66
N PRO A 41 5.30 -11.50 39.07
CA PRO A 41 4.57 -11.24 37.85
C PRO A 41 3.40 -10.27 38.14
N VAL A 42 3.37 -9.18 37.36
CA VAL A 42 2.20 -8.29 37.27
C VAL A 42 1.03 -9.14 36.75
N PRO A 43 -0.16 -9.09 37.36
CA PRO A 43 -1.29 -9.89 36.90
C PRO A 43 -1.70 -9.39 35.50
N GLU A 44 -1.66 -10.29 34.53
CA GLU A 44 -2.27 -10.10 33.21
C GLU A 44 -3.74 -9.72 33.39
N GLY A 45 -4.13 -8.58 32.82
CA GLY A 45 -5.52 -8.16 32.76
C GLY A 45 -6.33 -9.18 31.98
N GLY A 46 -7.05 -10.03 32.71
CA GLY A 46 -7.91 -11.06 32.16
C GLY A 46 -9.03 -10.46 31.31
N GLY A 47 -8.82 -10.37 29.99
CA GLY A 47 -9.89 -10.37 29.04
C GLY A 47 -10.54 -11.75 29.07
N SER A 48 -11.77 -11.85 29.60
CA SER A 48 -12.53 -13.08 29.64
C SER A 48 -12.67 -13.64 28.22
N GLU A 49 -12.03 -14.79 27.95
CA GLU A 49 -12.34 -15.60 26.77
C GLU A 49 -13.86 -15.89 26.76
N PRO A 50 -14.54 -15.76 25.60
CA PRO A 50 -15.92 -16.20 25.50
C PRO A 50 -16.01 -17.69 25.75
N PRO A 51 -17.13 -18.21 26.34
CA PRO A 51 -17.28 -19.59 26.76
C PRO A 51 -17.01 -20.55 25.60
N GLY A 52 -16.14 -21.54 25.86
CA GLY A 52 -15.49 -22.45 24.95
C GLY A 52 -16.37 -23.27 24.01
N GLY A 53 -16.81 -22.66 22.93
CA GLY A 53 -17.26 -23.37 21.74
C GLY A 53 -16.16 -23.32 20.68
N SER A 54 -15.91 -24.45 20.02
CA SER A 54 -14.96 -24.46 18.89
C SER A 54 -15.26 -23.31 17.93
N LEU A 55 -14.26 -22.45 17.67
CA LEU A 55 -14.36 -21.32 16.72
C LEU A 55 -14.82 -21.79 15.34
N LEU A 56 -14.39 -22.97 14.91
CA LEU A 56 -14.79 -23.61 13.66
C LEU A 56 -15.84 -24.71 13.93
N THR A 57 -17.09 -24.43 13.62
CA THR A 57 -18.16 -25.45 13.72
C THR A 57 -18.10 -26.44 12.55
N PRO A 58 -18.64 -27.69 12.70
CA PRO A 58 -18.74 -28.63 11.58
C PRO A 58 -19.49 -28.09 10.37
N ASP A 59 -20.51 -27.25 10.59
CA ASP A 59 -21.26 -26.62 9.51
C ASP A 59 -20.44 -25.54 8.79
N ALA A 60 -19.67 -24.74 9.52
CA ALA A 60 -18.75 -23.76 8.93
C ALA A 60 -17.67 -24.47 8.09
N LYS A 61 -17.06 -25.54 8.61
CA LYS A 61 -16.10 -26.36 7.84
C LYS A 61 -16.74 -26.92 6.57
N ARG A 62 -17.94 -27.51 6.68
CA ARG A 62 -18.65 -28.08 5.52
C ARG A 62 -18.99 -27.00 4.49
N PHE A 63 -19.41 -25.82 4.93
CA PHE A 63 -19.68 -24.70 4.05
C PHE A 63 -18.38 -24.25 3.34
N GLY A 64 -17.26 -24.17 4.05
CA GLY A 64 -15.96 -23.90 3.44
C GLY A 64 -15.59 -24.92 2.38
N LEU A 65 -15.71 -26.20 2.68
CA LEU A 65 -15.41 -27.30 1.74
C LEU A 65 -16.34 -27.36 0.51
N SER A 66 -17.44 -26.61 0.49
CA SER A 66 -18.31 -26.50 -0.70
C SER A 66 -17.75 -25.56 -1.76
N ILE A 67 -16.78 -24.71 -1.44
CA ILE A 67 -16.11 -23.82 -2.40
C ILE A 67 -14.92 -24.55 -3.01
N THR A 68 -14.87 -24.61 -4.33
CA THR A 68 -13.79 -25.31 -5.05
C THR A 68 -12.92 -24.34 -5.83
N SER A 69 -11.66 -24.72 -6.12
CA SER A 69 -10.80 -23.94 -6.99
C SER A 69 -11.40 -23.76 -8.40
N ALA A 70 -12.19 -24.73 -8.87
CA ALA A 70 -12.87 -24.64 -10.17
C ALA A 70 -13.92 -23.51 -10.18
N ASP A 71 -14.66 -23.34 -9.10
CA ASP A 71 -15.64 -22.27 -8.93
C ASP A 71 -14.95 -20.90 -8.97
N LEU A 72 -13.89 -20.73 -8.19
CA LEU A 72 -13.09 -19.51 -8.12
C LEU A 72 -12.44 -19.18 -9.47
N LYS A 73 -11.91 -20.18 -10.17
CA LYS A 73 -11.28 -19.99 -11.49
C LYS A 73 -12.26 -19.53 -12.57
N ARG A 74 -13.57 -19.77 -12.43
CA ARG A 74 -14.57 -19.16 -13.34
C ARG A 74 -14.55 -17.64 -13.26
N HIS A 75 -14.47 -17.10 -12.03
CA HIS A 75 -14.35 -15.67 -11.83
C HIS A 75 -13.01 -15.12 -12.33
N LEU A 76 -11.91 -15.81 -12.03
CA LEU A 76 -10.58 -15.41 -12.48
C LEU A 76 -10.46 -15.35 -14.01
N ARG A 77 -10.98 -16.35 -14.72
CA ARG A 77 -11.02 -16.32 -16.20
C ARG A 77 -11.82 -15.13 -16.71
N ARG A 78 -12.96 -14.84 -16.09
CA ARG A 78 -13.77 -13.69 -16.49
C ARG A 78 -13.05 -12.36 -16.26
N LEU A 79 -12.34 -12.20 -15.14
CA LEU A 79 -11.52 -11.01 -14.87
C LEU A 79 -10.36 -10.90 -15.88
N GLN A 80 -9.74 -12.02 -16.24
CA GLN A 80 -8.71 -12.03 -17.29
C GLN A 80 -9.27 -11.65 -18.66
N ASP A 81 -10.45 -12.17 -19.04
CA ASP A 81 -11.11 -11.80 -20.31
C ASP A 81 -11.43 -10.30 -20.34
N ILE A 82 -11.89 -9.75 -19.21
CA ILE A 82 -12.12 -8.31 -19.06
C ILE A 82 -10.82 -7.53 -19.27
N ALA A 83 -9.74 -7.92 -18.62
CA ALA A 83 -8.45 -7.28 -18.81
C ALA A 83 -8.00 -7.36 -20.28
N GLY A 84 -8.10 -8.54 -20.90
CA GLY A 84 -7.73 -8.76 -22.30
C GLY A 84 -8.52 -7.90 -23.30
N ALA A 85 -9.77 -7.57 -22.96
CA ALA A 85 -10.61 -6.67 -23.76
C ALA A 85 -10.35 -5.17 -23.48
N ASN A 86 -9.51 -4.83 -22.49
CA ASN A 86 -9.27 -3.48 -22.00
C ASN A 86 -7.78 -3.24 -21.76
N ASP A 87 -6.97 -3.27 -22.80
CA ASP A 87 -5.53 -2.96 -22.79
C ASP A 87 -4.69 -3.83 -21.82
N GLY A 88 -5.19 -5.03 -21.49
CA GLY A 88 -4.50 -5.97 -20.61
C GLY A 88 -4.57 -5.64 -19.13
N THR A 89 -5.40 -4.69 -18.70
CA THR A 89 -5.44 -4.20 -17.32
C THR A 89 -6.85 -4.05 -16.77
N ARG A 90 -6.99 -4.06 -15.44
CA ARG A 90 -8.20 -3.73 -14.67
C ARG A 90 -7.93 -2.61 -13.66
N ALA A 91 -6.90 -1.82 -13.92
CA ALA A 91 -6.47 -0.76 -13.03
C ALA A 91 -7.58 0.27 -12.76
N ALA A 92 -7.55 0.86 -11.58
CA ALA A 92 -8.53 1.85 -11.15
C ALA A 92 -8.74 2.98 -12.18
N ALA A 93 -9.99 3.37 -12.38
CA ALA A 93 -10.41 4.39 -13.34
C ALA A 93 -10.05 4.10 -14.81
N THR A 94 -9.98 2.82 -15.18
CA THR A 94 -9.90 2.33 -16.57
C THR A 94 -11.18 1.62 -16.98
N PRO A 95 -11.46 1.45 -18.28
CA PRO A 95 -12.60 0.65 -18.74
C PRO A 95 -12.57 -0.80 -18.20
N GLY A 96 -11.37 -1.39 -17.99
CA GLY A 96 -11.20 -2.72 -17.41
C GLY A 96 -11.68 -2.78 -15.96
N TYR A 97 -11.43 -1.75 -15.18
CA TYR A 97 -11.97 -1.64 -13.82
C TYR A 97 -13.49 -1.52 -13.82
N ASP A 98 -14.03 -0.62 -14.63
CA ASP A 98 -15.49 -0.42 -14.73
C ASP A 98 -16.21 -1.70 -15.19
N ALA A 99 -15.64 -2.45 -16.13
CA ALA A 99 -16.17 -3.74 -16.57
C ALA A 99 -16.08 -4.81 -15.46
N SER A 100 -15.01 -4.80 -14.65
CA SER A 100 -14.88 -5.69 -13.48
C SER A 100 -15.93 -5.37 -12.42
N LEU A 101 -16.14 -4.08 -12.12
CA LEU A 101 -17.22 -3.62 -11.22
C LEU A 101 -18.60 -4.08 -11.70
N ALA A 102 -18.89 -3.90 -12.99
CA ALA A 102 -20.17 -4.32 -13.58
C ALA A 102 -20.36 -5.84 -13.43
N TYR A 103 -19.35 -6.62 -13.76
CA TYR A 103 -19.38 -8.09 -13.62
C TYR A 103 -19.69 -8.51 -12.18
N VAL A 104 -18.95 -8.01 -11.21
CA VAL A 104 -19.14 -8.37 -9.79
C VAL A 104 -20.51 -7.90 -9.30
N ALA A 105 -20.91 -6.67 -9.64
CA ALA A 105 -22.21 -6.13 -9.25
C ALA A 105 -23.38 -6.96 -9.81
N ASP A 106 -23.31 -7.40 -11.05
CA ASP A 106 -24.37 -8.18 -11.68
C ASP A 106 -24.49 -9.57 -11.06
N ARG A 107 -23.35 -10.25 -10.79
CA ARG A 107 -23.35 -11.53 -10.08
C ARG A 107 -23.99 -11.43 -8.70
N LEU A 108 -23.68 -10.36 -7.96
CA LEU A 108 -24.24 -10.13 -6.62
C LEU A 108 -25.71 -9.77 -6.65
N ARG A 109 -26.16 -8.97 -7.63
CA ARG A 109 -27.59 -8.65 -7.83
C ARG A 109 -28.42 -9.89 -8.19
N GLU A 110 -27.91 -10.73 -9.11
CA GLU A 110 -28.51 -12.01 -9.48
C GLU A 110 -28.64 -12.95 -8.27
N ALA A 111 -27.72 -12.88 -7.32
CA ALA A 111 -27.76 -13.62 -6.07
C ALA A 111 -28.69 -13.01 -5.01
N GLY A 112 -29.32 -11.86 -5.28
CA GLY A 112 -30.29 -11.21 -4.40
C GLY A 112 -29.69 -10.27 -3.34
N TYR A 113 -28.42 -9.88 -3.49
CA TYR A 113 -27.81 -8.91 -2.60
C TYR A 113 -28.26 -7.48 -2.92
N ARG A 114 -28.30 -6.63 -1.87
CA ARG A 114 -28.37 -5.19 -2.03
C ARG A 114 -26.98 -4.67 -2.40
N VAL A 115 -26.82 -4.27 -3.65
CA VAL A 115 -25.55 -3.78 -4.18
C VAL A 115 -25.55 -2.25 -4.23
N THR A 116 -24.54 -1.65 -3.64
CA THR A 116 -24.31 -0.20 -3.62
C THR A 116 -22.89 0.12 -4.05
N SER A 117 -22.65 1.33 -4.53
CA SER A 117 -21.31 1.81 -4.86
C SER A 117 -21.04 3.15 -4.18
N GLN A 118 -19.76 3.40 -3.85
CA GLN A 118 -19.29 4.66 -3.31
C GLN A 118 -18.26 5.24 -4.29
N GLU A 119 -18.59 6.37 -4.92
CA GLU A 119 -17.67 7.08 -5.80
C GLU A 119 -16.73 7.94 -4.95
N PHE A 120 -15.46 8.00 -5.38
CA PHE A 120 -14.48 8.91 -4.80
C PHE A 120 -13.52 9.42 -5.87
N LYS A 121 -12.88 10.53 -5.56
CA LYS A 121 -11.87 11.16 -6.41
C LYS A 121 -10.47 10.84 -5.89
N PHE A 122 -9.54 10.73 -6.83
CA PHE A 122 -8.14 10.55 -6.51
C PHE A 122 -7.25 11.18 -7.58
N SER A 123 -6.01 11.44 -7.23
CA SER A 123 -5.02 11.91 -8.17
C SER A 123 -4.41 10.73 -8.92
N PHE A 124 -4.57 10.74 -10.23
CA PHE A 124 -4.08 9.70 -11.12
C PHE A 124 -2.83 10.14 -11.84
N PHE A 125 -1.88 9.22 -11.96
CA PHE A 125 -0.67 9.41 -12.75
C PHE A 125 -0.27 8.08 -13.39
N ARG A 126 0.11 8.12 -14.67
CA ARG A 126 0.76 7.01 -15.35
C ARG A 126 1.70 7.50 -16.45
N GLU A 127 2.78 6.78 -16.69
CA GLU A 127 3.55 6.92 -17.92
C GLU A 127 2.82 6.22 -19.07
N THR A 128 2.74 6.89 -20.22
CA THR A 128 2.09 6.35 -21.42
C THR A 128 3.11 5.83 -22.44
N ALA A 129 4.39 6.20 -22.27
CA ALA A 129 5.53 5.65 -23.00
C ALA A 129 6.79 5.78 -22.15
N ALA A 130 7.80 4.95 -22.43
CA ALA A 130 9.08 4.99 -21.75
C ALA A 130 9.72 6.39 -21.81
N PRO A 131 10.18 6.96 -20.68
CA PRO A 131 10.81 8.27 -20.65
C PRO A 131 12.22 8.21 -21.25
N VAL A 132 12.70 9.35 -21.76
CA VAL A 132 14.04 9.49 -22.32
C VAL A 132 14.81 10.57 -21.61
N LEU A 133 16.02 10.27 -21.17
CA LEU A 133 17.04 11.24 -20.79
C LEU A 133 18.31 10.94 -21.58
N ARG A 134 18.75 11.87 -22.41
CA ARG A 134 19.92 11.69 -23.26
C ARG A 134 20.76 12.95 -23.27
N ARG A 135 22.00 12.89 -22.82
CA ARG A 135 22.95 13.97 -23.00
C ARG A 135 23.39 14.05 -24.47
N THR A 136 23.36 15.24 -25.03
CA THR A 136 23.75 15.50 -26.42
C THR A 136 25.08 16.29 -26.53
N ARG A 137 25.46 17.00 -25.46
CA ARG A 137 26.73 17.71 -25.29
C ARG A 137 27.19 17.61 -23.82
N PRO A 138 28.53 17.61 -23.56
CA PRO A 138 29.66 17.66 -24.48
C PRO A 138 29.84 16.36 -25.28
N SER A 139 29.44 15.22 -24.75
CA SER A 139 29.46 13.91 -25.40
C SER A 139 28.08 13.28 -25.34
N VAL A 140 27.73 12.44 -26.30
CA VAL A 140 26.46 11.73 -26.34
C VAL A 140 26.47 10.61 -25.31
N LYS A 141 25.45 10.58 -24.43
CA LYS A 141 25.21 9.49 -23.47
C LYS A 141 23.71 9.32 -23.30
N ALA A 142 23.22 8.10 -23.47
CA ALA A 142 21.87 7.73 -23.09
C ALA A 142 21.86 7.24 -21.62
N TYR A 143 20.87 7.68 -20.85
CA TYR A 143 20.63 7.24 -19.49
C TYR A 143 19.52 6.18 -19.49
N VAL A 144 19.61 5.19 -18.63
CA VAL A 144 18.68 4.06 -18.56
C VAL A 144 17.56 4.36 -17.56
N PRO A 145 16.27 4.33 -18.01
CA PRO A 145 15.14 4.49 -17.10
C PRO A 145 15.15 3.43 -16.00
N GLY A 146 14.83 3.81 -14.77
CA GLY A 146 14.82 2.93 -13.61
C GLY A 146 16.21 2.68 -12.99
N THR A 147 17.30 2.94 -13.71
CA THR A 147 18.68 2.79 -13.25
C THR A 147 19.35 4.15 -13.02
N ASP A 148 19.34 5.01 -14.04
CA ASP A 148 20.03 6.31 -13.99
C ASP A 148 19.08 7.45 -13.67
N PHE A 149 17.81 7.34 -14.08
CA PHE A 149 16.77 8.33 -13.83
C PHE A 149 15.38 7.69 -13.73
N ARG A 150 14.43 8.44 -13.15
CA ARG A 150 13.00 8.10 -13.08
C ARG A 150 12.17 9.35 -13.28
N THR A 151 11.02 9.19 -13.92
CA THR A 151 9.99 10.23 -13.92
C THR A 151 9.48 10.45 -12.48
N MET A 152 9.33 11.71 -12.10
CA MET A 152 8.66 12.05 -10.83
C MET A 152 7.16 11.84 -10.98
N THR A 153 6.54 11.19 -10.00
CA THR A 153 5.08 11.01 -9.99
C THR A 153 4.38 12.36 -10.08
N TYR A 154 3.37 12.46 -10.93
CA TYR A 154 2.66 13.67 -11.33
C TYR A 154 3.46 14.66 -12.17
N SER A 155 4.58 14.24 -12.76
CA SER A 155 5.30 15.04 -13.78
C SER A 155 4.35 15.46 -14.91
N GLY A 156 4.57 16.66 -15.44
CA GLY A 156 4.01 17.03 -16.73
C GLY A 156 4.67 16.23 -17.86
N SER A 157 4.07 16.31 -19.05
CA SER A 157 4.60 15.73 -20.29
C SER A 157 5.39 16.75 -21.09
N GLY A 158 6.34 16.27 -21.88
CA GLY A 158 7.09 17.11 -22.81
C GLY A 158 8.21 16.34 -23.51
N ASP A 159 8.62 16.87 -24.65
CA ASP A 159 9.80 16.43 -25.40
C ASP A 159 10.67 17.67 -25.69
N VAL A 160 11.74 17.81 -24.90
CA VAL A 160 12.55 19.03 -24.92
C VAL A 160 14.02 18.70 -25.11
N THR A 161 14.72 19.50 -25.94
CA THR A 161 16.17 19.45 -26.08
C THR A 161 16.74 20.80 -25.79
N ALA A 162 17.35 20.99 -24.61
CA ALA A 162 17.82 22.29 -24.15
C ALA A 162 19.13 22.19 -23.34
N PRO A 163 19.83 23.34 -23.15
CA PRO A 163 20.92 23.39 -22.17
C PRO A 163 20.43 23.08 -20.78
N VAL A 164 21.28 22.43 -20.00
CA VAL A 164 21.08 22.20 -18.57
C VAL A 164 21.67 23.36 -17.79
N GLN A 165 20.91 23.96 -16.91
CA GLN A 165 21.37 25.04 -16.04
C GLN A 165 21.15 24.70 -14.58
N GLY A 166 22.23 24.68 -13.80
CA GLY A 166 22.19 24.50 -12.36
C GLY A 166 21.50 25.67 -11.66
N VAL A 167 20.71 25.36 -10.65
CA VAL A 167 19.95 26.34 -9.84
C VAL A 167 20.41 26.22 -8.41
N ASP A 168 21.13 27.20 -7.88
CA ASP A 168 21.67 27.26 -6.51
C ASP A 168 22.25 25.91 -6.04
N LEU A 169 23.17 25.34 -6.84
CA LEU A 169 23.78 24.06 -6.57
C LEU A 169 24.88 24.17 -5.51
N VAL A 170 24.94 23.19 -4.61
CA VAL A 170 26.01 23.05 -3.63
C VAL A 170 26.85 21.82 -3.99
N LEU A 171 27.93 22.04 -4.74
CA LEU A 171 28.87 21.01 -5.18
C LEU A 171 30.30 21.40 -4.80
N PRO A 172 31.05 20.57 -4.06
CA PRO A 172 30.67 19.27 -3.49
C PRO A 172 29.58 19.38 -2.42
N PRO A 173 28.86 18.28 -2.11
CA PRO A 173 27.72 18.30 -1.18
C PRO A 173 28.19 18.64 0.24
N ARG A 174 27.38 19.35 1.00
CA ARG A 174 27.59 19.57 2.43
C ARG A 174 27.46 18.25 3.20
N ARG A 175 27.99 18.20 4.42
CA ARG A 175 27.87 17.01 5.29
C ARG A 175 26.42 16.76 5.75
N THR A 176 25.65 17.81 5.88
CA THR A 176 24.25 17.80 6.33
C THR A 176 23.31 18.11 5.16
N SER A 177 22.07 17.62 5.24
CA SER A 177 21.01 17.86 4.25
C SER A 177 20.44 19.27 4.44
N GLU A 178 21.02 20.25 3.76
CA GLU A 178 20.70 21.68 3.94
C GLU A 178 20.56 22.45 2.61
N SER A 179 20.56 21.75 1.46
CA SER A 179 20.44 22.41 0.17
C SER A 179 19.08 23.09 0.02
N THR A 180 19.10 24.39 -0.31
CA THR A 180 17.91 25.19 -0.63
C THR A 180 17.67 25.29 -2.14
N SER A 181 18.49 24.64 -2.96
CA SER A 181 18.42 24.65 -4.43
C SER A 181 17.00 24.59 -4.97
N GLY A 182 16.58 25.61 -5.69
CA GLY A 182 15.27 25.72 -6.30
C GLY A 182 14.09 25.85 -5.32
N CYS A 183 14.35 26.21 -4.05
CA CYS A 183 13.31 26.43 -3.07
C CYS A 183 12.67 27.82 -3.16
N GLU A 184 13.42 28.79 -3.61
CA GLU A 184 13.02 30.19 -3.63
C GLU A 184 13.08 30.77 -5.05
N ARG A 185 12.25 31.77 -5.32
CA ARG A 185 12.24 32.47 -6.61
C ARG A 185 13.57 33.15 -6.91
N SER A 186 14.27 33.62 -5.90
CA SER A 186 15.59 34.24 -5.98
C SER A 186 16.64 33.30 -6.59
N ASP A 187 16.56 32.00 -6.37
CA ASP A 187 17.49 30.99 -6.89
C ASP A 187 17.53 30.97 -8.42
N PHE A 188 16.45 31.42 -9.03
CA PHE A 188 16.28 31.48 -10.47
C PHE A 188 16.58 32.89 -11.08
N SER A 189 17.18 33.81 -10.32
CA SER A 189 17.44 35.17 -10.77
C SER A 189 18.29 35.26 -12.05
N THR A 190 19.18 34.28 -12.26
CA THR A 190 20.04 34.17 -13.45
C THR A 190 19.60 33.08 -14.42
N PHE A 191 18.45 32.48 -14.19
CA PHE A 191 17.99 31.33 -14.98
C PHE A 191 17.51 31.80 -16.38
N VAL A 192 18.01 31.12 -17.40
CA VAL A 192 17.65 31.41 -18.80
C VAL A 192 16.40 30.63 -19.19
N ARG A 193 15.33 31.33 -19.51
CA ARG A 193 14.06 30.73 -19.96
C ARG A 193 14.29 29.77 -21.13
N GLY A 194 13.62 28.60 -21.06
CA GLY A 194 13.77 27.54 -22.04
C GLY A 194 14.88 26.56 -21.76
N ASN A 195 15.76 26.81 -20.78
CA ASN A 195 16.71 25.81 -20.30
C ASN A 195 16.00 24.74 -19.45
N ILE A 196 16.66 23.60 -19.27
CA ILE A 196 16.27 22.57 -18.31
C ILE A 196 16.92 22.90 -16.98
N ALA A 197 16.10 23.04 -15.92
CA ALA A 197 16.60 23.33 -14.57
C ALA A 197 17.18 22.06 -13.94
N LEU A 198 18.43 22.13 -13.49
CA LEU A 198 19.08 21.11 -12.68
C LEU A 198 19.06 21.57 -11.23
N ILE A 199 18.36 20.83 -10.38
CA ILE A 199 18.06 21.21 -9.00
C ILE A 199 18.49 20.10 -8.06
N GLN A 200 19.19 20.46 -6.98
CA GLN A 200 19.60 19.51 -5.94
C GLN A 200 18.48 19.26 -4.94
N ARG A 201 18.28 18.00 -4.53
CA ARG A 201 17.40 17.65 -3.38
C ARG A 201 17.85 18.44 -2.16
N GLY A 202 16.97 18.64 -1.19
CA GLY A 202 17.29 19.37 0.04
C GLY A 202 16.07 19.59 0.91
N THR A 203 15.91 20.82 1.41
CA THR A 203 14.97 21.16 2.49
C THR A 203 13.51 21.32 2.06
N CYS A 204 13.24 21.84 0.86
CA CYS A 204 11.86 22.00 0.37
C CYS A 204 11.40 20.81 -0.48
N SER A 205 10.08 20.69 -0.65
CA SER A 205 9.45 19.61 -1.41
C SER A 205 9.80 19.65 -2.90
N PHE A 206 9.76 18.49 -3.56
CA PHE A 206 9.95 18.41 -5.02
C PHE A 206 8.90 19.22 -5.80
N GLN A 207 7.70 19.32 -5.25
CA GLN A 207 6.62 20.15 -5.80
C GLN A 207 7.06 21.62 -5.88
N VAL A 208 7.53 22.20 -4.77
CA VAL A 208 8.01 23.59 -4.73
C VAL A 208 9.12 23.80 -5.73
N LYS A 209 10.11 22.90 -5.81
CA LYS A 209 11.21 22.98 -6.76
C LYS A 209 10.73 23.00 -8.21
N ALA A 210 9.80 22.14 -8.57
CA ALA A 210 9.24 22.03 -9.91
C ALA A 210 8.38 23.25 -10.28
N GLU A 211 7.54 23.73 -9.36
CA GLU A 211 6.70 24.92 -9.55
C GLU A 211 7.53 26.20 -9.73
N GLN A 212 8.58 26.40 -8.93
CA GLN A 212 9.49 27.53 -9.06
C GLN A 212 10.25 27.48 -10.38
N ALA A 213 10.73 26.31 -10.82
CA ALA A 213 11.39 26.13 -12.09
C ALA A 213 10.46 26.46 -13.28
N GLU A 214 9.23 25.95 -13.27
CA GLU A 214 8.24 26.27 -14.31
C GLU A 214 7.91 27.76 -14.34
N ALA A 215 7.70 28.37 -13.18
CA ALA A 215 7.45 29.82 -13.07
C ALA A 215 8.64 30.66 -13.60
N ALA A 216 9.87 30.18 -13.42
CA ALA A 216 11.07 30.78 -13.99
C ALA A 216 11.19 30.55 -15.52
N GLY A 217 10.34 29.70 -16.09
CA GLY A 217 10.29 29.39 -17.51
C GLY A 217 11.23 28.26 -17.94
N ALA A 218 11.52 27.34 -17.05
CA ALA A 218 12.20 26.12 -17.42
C ALA A 218 11.37 25.30 -18.42
N SER A 219 12.03 24.63 -19.36
CA SER A 219 11.38 23.72 -20.31
C SER A 219 11.27 22.30 -19.77
N GLY A 220 11.98 21.97 -18.70
CA GLY A 220 11.98 20.71 -17.97
C GLY A 220 12.79 20.82 -16.70
N VAL A 221 12.67 19.83 -15.82
CA VAL A 221 13.35 19.80 -14.52
C VAL A 221 14.03 18.46 -14.30
N ILE A 222 15.26 18.50 -13.86
CA ILE A 222 16.01 17.35 -13.38
C ILE A 222 16.33 17.60 -11.90
N ILE A 223 15.75 16.82 -11.00
CA ILE A 223 16.06 16.88 -9.57
C ILE A 223 17.00 15.73 -9.25
N PHE A 224 18.20 16.03 -8.78
CA PHE A 224 19.16 15.01 -8.40
C PHE A 224 19.30 14.88 -6.88
N ASN A 225 19.73 13.71 -6.42
CA ASN A 225 19.88 13.45 -4.99
C ASN A 225 20.98 14.34 -4.38
N GLU A 226 21.00 14.50 -3.07
CA GLU A 226 21.76 15.57 -2.40
C GLU A 226 23.24 15.25 -2.16
N GLY A 227 23.62 13.96 -2.10
CA GLY A 227 25.01 13.49 -2.09
C GLY A 227 25.58 13.01 -0.75
N GLN A 228 24.87 13.17 0.38
CA GLN A 228 25.33 12.69 1.66
C GLN A 228 25.36 11.16 1.70
N ALA A 229 26.45 10.61 2.26
CA ALA A 229 26.53 9.20 2.56
C ALA A 229 25.69 8.86 3.81
N GLY A 230 25.01 7.73 3.80
CA GLY A 230 24.18 7.24 4.90
C GLY A 230 23.81 5.78 4.71
N GLU A 231 22.96 5.26 5.58
CA GLU A 231 22.38 3.93 5.46
C GLU A 231 20.88 4.02 5.14
N GLY A 232 20.38 3.12 4.31
CA GLY A 232 18.98 3.09 3.91
C GLY A 232 18.46 4.44 3.38
N PRO A 233 17.34 4.97 3.87
CA PRO A 233 16.76 6.24 3.42
C PRO A 233 17.61 7.48 3.70
N ALA A 234 18.60 7.38 4.61
CA ALA A 234 19.53 8.46 4.89
C ALA A 234 20.64 8.58 3.84
N ASP A 235 20.86 7.57 2.99
CA ASP A 235 21.77 7.68 1.85
C ASP A 235 21.15 8.58 0.76
N ARG A 236 21.77 9.70 0.53
CA ARG A 236 21.34 10.71 -0.45
C ARG A 236 22.12 10.64 -1.77
N ARG A 237 22.76 9.51 -2.08
CA ARG A 237 23.53 9.29 -3.31
C ARG A 237 22.79 8.50 -4.39
N PRO A 238 22.00 7.46 -4.06
CA PRO A 238 21.33 6.62 -5.05
C PRO A 238 20.31 7.36 -5.91
N LEU A 239 19.76 6.63 -6.88
CA LEU A 239 18.70 7.12 -7.74
C LEU A 239 17.53 7.68 -6.94
N LEU A 240 17.18 8.94 -7.24
CA LEU A 240 16.08 9.65 -6.61
C LEU A 240 14.76 9.32 -7.32
N GLY A 241 13.81 8.79 -6.58
CA GLY A 241 12.40 8.77 -6.95
C GLY A 241 11.59 9.68 -6.04
N GLY A 242 10.41 10.05 -6.44
CA GLY A 242 9.51 10.86 -5.62
C GLY A 242 8.30 11.39 -6.37
N SER A 243 7.51 12.18 -5.67
CA SER A 243 6.30 12.80 -6.19
C SER A 243 6.40 14.32 -6.11
N ILE A 244 5.91 15.00 -7.14
CA ILE A 244 5.65 16.44 -7.10
C ILE A 244 4.22 16.74 -6.65
N ASN A 245 3.56 15.73 -6.05
CA ASN A 245 2.16 15.77 -5.61
C ASN A 245 1.20 16.16 -6.75
N THR A 246 0.01 16.60 -6.41
CA THR A 246 -0.99 17.05 -7.38
C THR A 246 -0.70 18.45 -7.91
N SER A 247 0.56 18.74 -8.24
CA SER A 247 0.94 20.05 -8.73
C SER A 247 0.32 20.33 -10.12
N THR A 248 0.24 21.61 -10.46
CA THR A 248 -0.19 22.05 -11.78
C THR A 248 0.96 22.11 -12.78
N VAL A 249 2.13 21.58 -12.43
CA VAL A 249 3.34 21.55 -13.29
C VAL A 249 3.08 20.76 -14.55
N ARG A 250 3.34 21.39 -15.69
CA ARG A 250 3.07 20.86 -17.03
C ARG A 250 4.32 20.41 -17.78
N ILE A 251 5.50 20.82 -17.29
CA ILE A 251 6.79 20.46 -17.90
C ILE A 251 7.28 19.11 -17.38
N PRO A 252 8.14 18.39 -18.14
CA PRO A 252 8.70 17.11 -17.69
C PRO A 252 9.61 17.28 -16.49
N VAL A 253 9.44 16.41 -15.48
CA VAL A 253 10.22 16.39 -14.24
C VAL A 253 10.73 14.98 -13.99
N VAL A 254 12.04 14.81 -13.85
CA VAL A 254 12.69 13.54 -13.56
C VAL A 254 13.61 13.63 -12.35
N GLY A 255 13.81 12.50 -11.67
CA GLY A 255 14.78 12.35 -10.60
C GLY A 255 16.00 11.55 -11.05
N THR A 256 17.20 11.89 -10.54
CA THR A 256 18.43 11.16 -10.83
C THR A 256 19.26 10.90 -9.57
N SER A 257 20.32 10.08 -9.69
CA SER A 257 21.31 9.92 -8.64
C SER A 257 22.14 11.19 -8.46
N PHE A 258 22.85 11.29 -7.32
CA PHE A 258 23.79 12.38 -7.11
C PHE A 258 24.88 12.40 -8.21
N ALA A 259 25.49 11.26 -8.52
CA ALA A 259 26.52 11.15 -9.55
C ALA A 259 26.04 11.60 -10.94
N THR A 260 24.81 11.25 -11.32
CA THR A 260 24.21 11.73 -12.58
C THR A 260 23.98 13.24 -12.54
N GLY A 261 23.58 13.78 -11.39
CA GLY A 261 23.42 15.23 -11.21
C GLY A 261 24.73 15.99 -11.36
N GLU A 262 25.81 15.52 -10.74
CA GLU A 262 27.15 16.09 -10.91
C GLU A 262 27.62 16.06 -12.36
N GLU A 263 27.39 14.94 -13.05
CA GLU A 263 27.72 14.79 -14.47
C GLU A 263 26.95 15.79 -15.35
N LEU A 264 25.70 16.06 -15.01
CA LEU A 264 24.85 17.00 -15.74
C LEU A 264 25.12 18.48 -15.39
N ALA A 265 25.73 18.75 -14.24
CA ALA A 265 26.09 20.09 -13.78
C ALA A 265 27.27 20.70 -14.54
N VAL A 266 27.98 19.92 -15.36
CA VAL A 266 29.13 20.41 -16.15
C VAL A 266 28.68 21.51 -17.12
N PRO A 267 29.33 22.67 -17.11
CA PRO A 267 28.97 23.78 -18.01
C PRO A 267 28.92 23.39 -19.50
N GLY A 268 27.90 23.85 -20.19
CA GLY A 268 27.68 23.51 -21.61
C GLY A 268 26.96 22.20 -21.86
N THR A 269 26.56 21.49 -20.79
CA THR A 269 25.73 20.28 -20.90
C THR A 269 24.39 20.62 -21.59
N ARG A 270 24.00 19.76 -22.54
CA ARG A 270 22.72 19.82 -23.22
C ARG A 270 22.09 18.41 -23.21
N VAL A 271 20.81 18.33 -22.93
CA VAL A 271 20.09 17.05 -22.88
C VAL A 271 18.81 17.11 -23.72
N THR A 272 18.38 15.93 -24.16
CA THR A 272 16.99 15.66 -24.57
C THR A 272 16.31 15.00 -23.37
N LEU A 273 15.18 15.53 -22.95
CA LEU A 273 14.33 15.02 -21.88
C LEU A 273 12.92 14.83 -22.43
N THR A 274 12.45 13.58 -22.46
CA THR A 274 11.09 13.24 -22.89
C THR A 274 10.37 12.51 -21.77
N VAL A 275 9.20 13.00 -21.42
CA VAL A 275 8.24 12.33 -20.54
C VAL A 275 6.88 12.32 -21.22
N ASN A 276 6.30 11.15 -21.35
CA ASN A 276 4.94 10.96 -21.82
C ASN A 276 4.13 10.41 -20.65
N ALA A 277 3.29 11.24 -20.07
CA ALA A 277 2.51 10.88 -18.90
C ALA A 277 1.08 11.43 -18.98
N GLU A 278 0.18 10.73 -18.34
CA GLU A 278 -1.17 11.21 -18.07
C GLU A 278 -1.27 11.53 -16.57
N SER A 279 -1.61 12.77 -16.26
CA SER A 279 -1.86 13.23 -14.89
C SER A 279 -3.25 13.84 -14.81
N ALA A 280 -4.08 13.34 -13.89
CA ALA A 280 -5.44 13.79 -13.69
C ALA A 280 -5.73 13.92 -12.18
N PRO A 281 -5.80 15.13 -11.62
CA PRO A 281 -5.92 15.34 -10.17
C PRO A 281 -7.27 14.89 -9.60
N ASP A 282 -8.31 14.81 -10.41
CA ASP A 282 -9.69 14.53 -9.99
C ASP A 282 -10.28 13.29 -10.68
N ARG A 283 -9.45 12.27 -10.98
CA ARG A 283 -9.94 11.03 -11.55
C ARG A 283 -10.93 10.37 -10.59
N ARG A 284 -12.00 9.80 -11.13
CA ARG A 284 -13.03 9.14 -10.32
C ARG A 284 -12.94 7.64 -10.44
N THR A 285 -13.16 6.96 -9.33
CA THR A 285 -13.35 5.51 -9.27
C THR A 285 -14.38 5.18 -8.20
N ARG A 286 -14.65 3.89 -7.95
CA ARG A 286 -15.71 3.46 -7.05
C ARG A 286 -15.27 2.25 -6.24
N ASN A 287 -15.72 2.20 -4.99
CA ASN A 287 -15.84 0.96 -4.23
C ASN A 287 -17.21 0.33 -4.53
N LEU A 288 -17.31 -0.99 -4.41
CA LEU A 288 -18.56 -1.73 -4.54
C LEU A 288 -18.84 -2.49 -3.25
N PHE A 289 -20.11 -2.47 -2.82
CA PHE A 289 -20.56 -3.18 -1.62
C PHE A 289 -21.78 -4.05 -1.92
N ALA A 290 -21.82 -5.21 -1.26
CA ALA A 290 -22.99 -6.05 -1.24
C ALA A 290 -23.34 -6.41 0.20
N GLU A 291 -24.60 -6.29 0.58
CA GLU A 291 -25.08 -6.68 1.90
C GLU A 291 -26.08 -7.81 1.81
N SER A 292 -25.92 -8.80 2.70
CA SER A 292 -26.90 -9.87 2.84
C SER A 292 -28.27 -9.30 3.23
N PRO A 293 -29.39 -9.90 2.76
CA PRO A 293 -30.72 -9.47 3.16
C PRO A 293 -31.04 -9.80 4.64
N TRP A 294 -30.29 -10.71 5.23
CA TRP A 294 -30.49 -11.24 6.58
C TRP A 294 -29.37 -10.76 7.50
N GLY A 295 -29.61 -10.90 8.80
CA GLY A 295 -28.65 -10.58 9.86
C GLY A 295 -28.85 -9.19 10.45
N ASP A 296 -28.38 -9.05 11.70
CA ASP A 296 -28.44 -7.81 12.47
C ASP A 296 -27.61 -6.71 11.79
N PRO A 297 -28.21 -5.60 11.36
CA PRO A 297 -27.49 -4.51 10.68
C PRO A 297 -26.49 -3.76 11.57
N ASP A 298 -26.58 -3.91 12.90
CA ASP A 298 -25.67 -3.32 13.86
C ASP A 298 -24.49 -4.26 14.25
N LYS A 299 -24.51 -5.49 13.68
CA LYS A 299 -23.45 -6.50 13.82
C LYS A 299 -22.95 -6.94 12.45
N VAL A 300 -22.09 -6.11 11.85
CA VAL A 300 -21.57 -6.34 10.51
C VAL A 300 -20.28 -7.14 10.56
N VAL A 301 -20.26 -8.26 9.85
CA VAL A 301 -19.07 -9.03 9.47
C VAL A 301 -18.72 -8.62 8.04
N MET A 302 -17.61 -7.94 7.87
CA MET A 302 -17.22 -7.38 6.58
C MET A 302 -16.04 -8.16 5.98
N LEU A 303 -16.19 -8.57 4.73
CA LEU A 303 -15.13 -9.21 3.95
C LEU A 303 -14.70 -8.27 2.84
N GLY A 304 -13.40 -8.09 2.63
CA GLY A 304 -12.86 -7.18 1.63
C GLY A 304 -11.75 -7.79 0.79
N ALA A 305 -11.72 -7.36 -0.47
CA ALA A 305 -10.63 -7.58 -1.42
C ALA A 305 -10.62 -6.42 -2.40
N HIS A 306 -9.44 -6.01 -2.88
CA HIS A 306 -9.45 -5.01 -3.93
C HIS A 306 -9.76 -5.62 -5.30
N LEU A 307 -10.38 -4.82 -6.15
CA LEU A 307 -10.85 -5.24 -7.46
C LEU A 307 -9.97 -4.71 -8.59
N ASP A 308 -9.25 -3.63 -8.36
CA ASP A 308 -8.30 -3.11 -9.32
C ASP A 308 -7.04 -3.98 -9.42
N SER A 309 -6.34 -3.82 -10.52
CA SER A 309 -4.98 -4.32 -10.74
C SER A 309 -4.03 -3.16 -10.96
N VAL A 310 -2.73 -3.44 -10.99
CA VAL A 310 -1.76 -2.49 -11.55
C VAL A 310 -2.03 -2.24 -13.05
N MET A 311 -1.49 -1.14 -13.59
CA MET A 311 -1.57 -0.83 -15.02
C MET A 311 -0.83 -1.84 -15.91
N MET A 312 0.16 -2.53 -15.36
CA MET A 312 1.09 -3.39 -16.11
C MET A 312 0.54 -4.78 -16.43
N GLY A 313 -0.56 -5.20 -15.80
CA GLY A 313 -1.07 -6.56 -15.97
C GLY A 313 -2.52 -6.76 -15.55
N PRO A 314 -3.06 -7.95 -15.81
CA PRO A 314 -4.46 -8.27 -15.51
C PRO A 314 -4.75 -8.45 -14.02
N GLY A 315 -3.73 -8.67 -13.17
CA GLY A 315 -3.89 -8.81 -11.73
C GLY A 315 -4.78 -9.99 -11.34
N ILE A 316 -4.45 -11.20 -11.79
CA ILE A 316 -5.32 -12.37 -11.56
C ILE A 316 -5.08 -13.00 -10.20
N ASN A 317 -3.83 -13.04 -9.73
CA ASN A 317 -3.54 -13.33 -8.35
C ASN A 317 -3.71 -12.06 -7.50
N ASP A 318 -3.16 -10.95 -7.95
CA ASP A 318 -3.19 -9.64 -7.28
C ASP A 318 -4.20 -8.67 -7.94
N ASN A 319 -5.45 -8.50 -7.50
CA ASN A 319 -6.09 -9.31 -6.47
C ASN A 319 -7.41 -9.94 -7.00
N GLY A 320 -7.33 -10.48 -8.22
CA GLY A 320 -8.44 -11.30 -8.73
C GLY A 320 -8.75 -12.49 -7.82
N SER A 321 -7.71 -13.08 -7.17
CA SER A 321 -7.86 -14.25 -6.31
C SER A 321 -8.70 -13.96 -5.08
N GLY A 322 -8.40 -12.92 -4.32
CA GLY A 322 -9.19 -12.48 -3.17
C GLY A 322 -10.60 -12.03 -3.58
N THR A 323 -10.70 -11.27 -4.68
CA THR A 323 -11.99 -10.89 -5.28
C THR A 323 -12.85 -12.12 -5.60
N ALA A 324 -12.31 -13.15 -6.24
CA ALA A 324 -13.03 -14.39 -6.53
C ALA A 324 -13.43 -15.11 -5.24
N GLY A 325 -12.55 -15.14 -4.22
CA GLY A 325 -12.80 -15.75 -2.92
C GLY A 325 -14.03 -15.17 -2.23
N ILE A 326 -14.09 -13.84 -2.09
CA ILE A 326 -15.23 -13.20 -1.43
C ILE A 326 -16.50 -13.20 -2.31
N LEU A 327 -16.36 -13.11 -3.64
CA LEU A 327 -17.50 -13.18 -4.56
C LEU A 327 -18.17 -14.56 -4.52
N GLU A 328 -17.40 -15.65 -4.66
CA GLU A 328 -17.97 -17.00 -4.61
C GLU A 328 -18.56 -17.31 -3.22
N THR A 329 -17.89 -16.84 -2.15
CA THR A 329 -18.46 -16.91 -0.78
C THR A 329 -19.83 -16.23 -0.70
N ALA A 330 -19.98 -15.04 -1.29
CA ALA A 330 -21.25 -14.34 -1.34
C ALA A 330 -22.30 -15.14 -2.12
N LEU A 331 -21.94 -15.69 -3.29
CA LEU A 331 -22.85 -16.48 -4.11
C LEU A 331 -23.32 -17.76 -3.41
N ALA A 332 -22.42 -18.44 -2.68
CA ALA A 332 -22.77 -19.62 -1.87
C ALA A 332 -23.64 -19.24 -0.68
N ALA A 333 -23.39 -18.09 -0.05
CA ALA A 333 -24.12 -17.63 1.14
C ALA A 333 -25.50 -17.00 0.84
N LYS A 334 -25.90 -16.84 -0.41
CA LYS A 334 -27.11 -16.08 -0.83
C LYS A 334 -28.42 -16.50 -0.14
N SER A 335 -28.55 -17.77 0.21
CA SER A 335 -29.75 -18.33 0.87
C SER A 335 -29.58 -18.52 2.37
N LEU A 336 -28.43 -18.21 2.96
CA LEU A 336 -28.20 -18.36 4.38
C LEU A 336 -28.98 -17.31 5.18
N ARG A 337 -29.73 -17.76 6.17
CA ARG A 337 -30.35 -16.89 7.16
C ARG A 337 -29.37 -16.68 8.30
N THR A 338 -28.61 -15.59 8.22
CA THR A 338 -27.54 -15.27 9.16
C THR A 338 -28.04 -14.50 10.38
N LYS A 339 -27.37 -14.62 11.51
CA LYS A 339 -27.61 -13.80 12.71
C LYS A 339 -26.97 -12.42 12.58
N ASN A 340 -25.75 -12.38 12.03
CA ASN A 340 -24.99 -11.17 11.81
C ASN A 340 -25.01 -10.79 10.33
N ARG A 341 -24.99 -9.50 10.00
CA ARG A 341 -25.00 -8.98 8.64
C ARG A 341 -23.68 -9.26 7.95
N LEU A 342 -23.72 -9.92 6.79
CA LEU A 342 -22.56 -10.03 5.91
C LEU A 342 -22.50 -8.82 4.98
N ARG A 343 -21.33 -8.18 4.91
CA ARG A 343 -21.01 -7.13 3.96
C ARG A 343 -19.76 -7.52 3.20
N PHE A 344 -19.86 -7.53 1.86
CA PHE A 344 -18.76 -7.78 0.97
C PHE A 344 -18.34 -6.46 0.33
N ALA A 345 -17.03 -6.16 0.38
CA ALA A 345 -16.45 -4.94 -0.16
C ALA A 345 -15.43 -5.27 -1.24
N PHE A 346 -15.57 -4.62 -2.38
CA PHE A 346 -14.63 -4.69 -3.48
C PHE A 346 -14.04 -3.30 -3.65
N TRP A 347 -12.78 -3.17 -3.26
CA TRP A 347 -12.12 -1.88 -3.18
C TRP A 347 -11.58 -1.44 -4.54
N GLY A 348 -11.54 -0.14 -4.78
CA GLY A 348 -10.90 0.44 -5.93
C GLY A 348 -9.69 1.28 -5.54
N ALA A 349 -8.70 1.33 -6.43
CA ALA A 349 -7.48 2.10 -6.24
C ALA A 349 -6.68 1.70 -4.97
N GLU A 350 -6.67 0.42 -4.63
CA GLU A 350 -5.78 -0.16 -3.62
C GLU A 350 -4.34 0.03 -4.05
N GLU A 351 -4.01 -0.33 -5.29
CA GLU A 351 -2.70 -0.26 -5.95
C GLU A 351 -2.08 1.15 -5.98
N LEU A 352 -2.89 2.15 -5.71
CA LEU A 352 -2.48 3.56 -5.60
C LEU A 352 -2.33 4.00 -4.13
N GLY A 353 -2.28 3.05 -3.21
CA GLY A 353 -2.06 3.26 -1.78
C GLY A 353 -3.34 3.21 -0.94
N LEU A 354 -4.16 2.18 -1.10
CA LEU A 354 -5.35 1.88 -0.30
C LEU A 354 -6.43 2.97 -0.40
N LEU A 355 -6.55 3.66 -1.55
CA LEU A 355 -7.37 4.88 -1.63
C LEU A 355 -8.85 4.60 -1.39
N GLY A 356 -9.36 3.47 -1.87
CA GLY A 356 -10.76 3.08 -1.71
C GLY A 356 -11.14 2.76 -0.27
N SER A 357 -10.38 1.90 0.39
CA SER A 357 -10.62 1.53 1.79
C SER A 357 -10.38 2.71 2.75
N LYS A 358 -9.34 3.53 2.50
CA LYS A 358 -9.10 4.79 3.24
C LYS A 358 -10.29 5.74 3.11
N HIS A 359 -10.78 5.95 1.88
CA HIS A 359 -11.93 6.81 1.65
C HIS A 359 -13.18 6.30 2.37
N TYR A 360 -13.43 4.99 2.30
CA TYR A 360 -14.56 4.36 2.98
C TYR A 360 -14.51 4.57 4.50
N VAL A 361 -13.40 4.19 5.14
CA VAL A 361 -13.25 4.29 6.60
C VAL A 361 -13.32 5.73 7.08
N ALA A 362 -12.70 6.68 6.35
CA ALA A 362 -12.73 8.09 6.68
C ALA A 362 -14.13 8.72 6.55
N ALA A 363 -14.93 8.25 5.59
CA ALA A 363 -16.29 8.74 5.37
C ALA A 363 -17.33 8.16 6.34
N LEU A 364 -16.99 7.09 7.07
CA LEU A 364 -17.94 6.45 8.01
C LEU A 364 -18.15 7.31 9.25
N PRO A 365 -19.41 7.69 9.58
CA PRO A 365 -19.74 8.23 10.88
C PRO A 365 -19.35 7.25 12.00
N PRO A 366 -18.98 7.72 13.19
CA PRO A 366 -18.59 6.83 14.31
C PRO A 366 -19.63 5.73 14.61
N ALA A 367 -20.92 6.06 14.56
CA ALA A 367 -21.99 5.08 14.78
C ALA A 367 -22.03 3.98 13.72
N GLU A 368 -21.82 4.30 12.45
CA GLU A 368 -21.74 3.31 11.36
C GLU A 368 -20.46 2.47 11.45
N ARG A 369 -19.34 3.10 11.83
CA ARG A 369 -18.08 2.41 12.08
C ARG A 369 -18.19 1.40 13.23
N ALA A 370 -18.90 1.74 14.30
CA ALA A 370 -19.14 0.86 15.44
C ALA A 370 -19.96 -0.40 15.10
N LYS A 371 -20.71 -0.39 13.99
CA LYS A 371 -21.45 -1.57 13.51
C LYS A 371 -20.54 -2.63 12.92
N ILE A 372 -19.38 -2.26 12.36
CA ILE A 372 -18.40 -3.20 11.81
C ILE A 372 -17.66 -3.86 12.97
N LYS A 373 -17.97 -5.14 13.22
CA LYS A 373 -17.43 -5.90 14.34
C LYS A 373 -16.17 -6.69 13.97
N VAL A 374 -16.05 -7.06 12.69
CA VAL A 374 -14.94 -7.84 12.13
C VAL A 374 -14.71 -7.37 10.70
N TYR A 375 -13.44 -7.20 10.32
CA TYR A 375 -13.01 -7.00 8.94
C TYR A 375 -12.06 -8.13 8.52
N LEU A 376 -12.42 -8.87 7.49
CA LEU A 376 -11.63 -9.97 6.93
C LEU A 376 -11.08 -9.52 5.58
N ASN A 377 -9.74 -9.48 5.46
CA ASN A 377 -9.03 -9.03 4.26
C ASN A 377 -8.44 -10.20 3.49
N PHE A 378 -8.65 -10.22 2.19
CA PHE A 378 -8.12 -11.27 1.32
C PHE A 378 -7.43 -10.66 0.12
N ASP A 379 -6.12 -10.84 0.09
CA ASP A 379 -5.24 -10.26 -0.91
C ASP A 379 -4.18 -11.28 -1.28
N MET A 380 -4.08 -11.61 -2.59
CA MET A 380 -3.16 -12.61 -3.12
C MET A 380 -3.27 -13.97 -2.40
N ILE A 381 -4.38 -14.68 -2.60
CA ILE A 381 -4.65 -15.96 -1.93
C ILE A 381 -4.25 -17.20 -2.74
N ALA A 382 -3.53 -17.03 -3.86
CA ALA A 382 -3.24 -18.11 -4.80
C ALA A 382 -1.84 -18.05 -5.45
N SER A 383 -0.84 -17.50 -4.77
CA SER A 383 0.52 -17.35 -5.31
C SER A 383 1.12 -18.67 -5.74
N PRO A 384 1.86 -18.72 -6.88
CA PRO A 384 2.38 -19.97 -7.44
C PRO A 384 3.31 -20.73 -6.50
N ASN A 385 4.18 -20.00 -5.81
CA ASN A 385 5.15 -20.51 -4.84
C ASN A 385 4.72 -20.18 -3.41
N HIS A 386 3.43 -20.39 -3.09
CA HIS A 386 2.71 -19.93 -1.91
C HIS A 386 3.28 -20.42 -0.58
N VAL A 387 2.97 -19.66 0.45
CA VAL A 387 2.78 -20.10 1.84
C VAL A 387 1.30 -19.96 2.19
N PHE A 388 0.86 -20.61 3.25
CA PHE A 388 -0.44 -20.31 3.85
C PHE A 388 -0.21 -19.36 5.04
N GLY A 389 -0.26 -18.07 4.77
CA GLY A 389 -0.10 -17.01 5.75
C GLY A 389 -1.44 -16.59 6.35
N ILE A 390 -1.51 -16.52 7.66
CA ILE A 390 -2.62 -15.96 8.43
C ILE A 390 -2.11 -14.70 9.10
N TYR A 391 -2.79 -13.56 8.99
CA TYR A 391 -2.36 -12.34 9.65
C TYR A 391 -2.31 -12.53 11.16
N ASP A 392 -1.14 -12.24 11.77
CA ASP A 392 -0.84 -12.37 13.20
C ASP A 392 -1.67 -11.38 14.03
N GLY A 393 -2.80 -11.85 14.51
CA GLY A 393 -3.80 -11.03 15.17
C GLY A 393 -3.59 -10.85 16.67
N ASP A 394 -2.72 -11.66 17.29
CA ASP A 394 -2.37 -11.57 18.72
C ASP A 394 -0.88 -11.26 18.96
N SER A 395 -0.13 -11.01 17.89
CA SER A 395 1.31 -10.72 17.91
C SER A 395 2.16 -11.85 18.51
N SER A 396 1.70 -13.09 18.36
CA SER A 396 2.40 -14.27 18.90
C SER A 396 3.54 -14.76 18.01
N GLY A 397 3.52 -14.43 16.72
CA GLY A 397 4.49 -14.88 15.73
C GLY A 397 5.78 -14.06 15.68
N GLU A 398 5.93 -13.03 16.51
CA GLU A 398 7.07 -12.10 16.48
C GLU A 398 7.38 -11.52 15.09
N VAL A 399 6.38 -11.49 14.21
CA VAL A 399 6.52 -10.89 12.87
C VAL A 399 6.40 -9.37 12.96
N PRO A 400 7.24 -8.61 12.22
CA PRO A 400 7.13 -7.15 12.18
C PRO A 400 5.76 -6.70 11.67
N GLY A 401 5.31 -5.50 12.06
CA GLY A 401 4.08 -4.95 11.50
C GLY A 401 3.33 -4.02 12.44
N ALA A 402 2.14 -3.63 12.02
CA ALA A 402 1.25 -2.81 12.83
C ALA A 402 0.63 -3.67 13.95
N THR A 403 0.51 -3.09 15.13
CA THR A 403 -0.16 -3.75 16.27
C THR A 403 -1.64 -4.00 15.93
N PRO A 404 -2.10 -5.25 15.95
CA PRO A 404 -3.49 -5.57 15.66
C PRO A 404 -4.43 -5.08 16.76
N PRO A 405 -5.64 -4.62 16.42
CA PRO A 405 -6.64 -4.24 17.41
C PRO A 405 -7.11 -5.43 18.24
N PRO A 406 -7.55 -5.20 19.50
CA PRO A 406 -8.14 -6.25 20.32
C PRO A 406 -9.26 -7.01 19.60
N GLY A 407 -9.22 -8.34 19.62
CA GLY A 407 -10.13 -9.22 18.90
C GLY A 407 -9.59 -9.74 17.56
N SER A 408 -8.47 -9.20 17.04
CA SER A 408 -7.84 -9.73 15.83
C SER A 408 -7.30 -11.14 16.01
N GLY A 409 -6.72 -11.48 17.18
CA GLY A 409 -6.27 -12.84 17.49
C GLY A 409 -7.39 -13.89 17.46
N HIS A 410 -8.65 -13.48 17.66
CA HIS A 410 -9.80 -14.38 17.50
C HIS A 410 -10.03 -14.76 16.02
N ILE A 411 -9.74 -13.83 15.10
CA ILE A 411 -9.82 -14.10 13.65
C ILE A 411 -8.72 -15.06 13.24
N GLU A 412 -7.51 -14.81 13.69
CA GLU A 412 -6.36 -15.67 13.46
C GLU A 412 -6.64 -17.11 13.93
N LYS A 413 -7.07 -17.31 15.18
CA LYS A 413 -7.42 -18.62 15.74
C LYS A 413 -8.49 -19.36 14.94
N LEU A 414 -9.46 -18.65 14.35
CA LEU A 414 -10.46 -19.27 13.49
C LEU A 414 -9.82 -19.83 12.20
N PHE A 415 -8.92 -19.09 11.56
CA PHE A 415 -8.21 -19.58 10.38
C PHE A 415 -7.26 -20.71 10.72
N GLN A 416 -6.50 -20.63 11.83
CA GLN A 416 -5.64 -21.71 12.34
C GLN A 416 -6.45 -22.99 12.54
N ALA A 417 -7.64 -22.89 13.14
CA ALA A 417 -8.55 -24.02 13.33
C ALA A 417 -9.00 -24.63 11.98
N TYR A 418 -9.27 -23.79 10.97
CA TYR A 418 -9.64 -24.29 9.65
C TYR A 418 -8.48 -25.02 8.98
N PHE A 419 -7.28 -24.43 8.90
CA PHE A 419 -6.11 -25.08 8.30
C PHE A 419 -5.77 -26.39 9.00
N THR A 420 -5.79 -26.42 10.33
CA THR A 420 -5.63 -27.64 11.11
C THR A 420 -6.68 -28.69 10.75
N ALA A 421 -7.95 -28.28 10.63
CA ALA A 421 -9.04 -29.19 10.33
C ALA A 421 -9.00 -29.78 8.91
N VAL A 422 -8.36 -29.09 7.96
CA VAL A 422 -8.16 -29.59 6.59
C VAL A 422 -6.79 -30.24 6.37
N GLY A 423 -5.91 -30.22 7.40
CA GLY A 423 -4.60 -30.87 7.37
C GLY A 423 -3.53 -30.08 6.58
N GLU A 424 -3.69 -28.76 6.46
CA GLU A 424 -2.72 -27.90 5.80
C GLU A 424 -1.85 -27.14 6.81
N PRO A 425 -0.54 -27.03 6.58
CA PRO A 425 0.32 -26.17 7.40
C PRO A 425 -0.01 -24.69 7.18
N TYR A 426 0.25 -23.87 8.17
CA TYR A 426 0.10 -22.41 8.10
C TYR A 426 1.23 -21.72 8.85
N GLN A 427 1.40 -20.43 8.64
CA GLN A 427 2.33 -19.58 9.39
C GLN A 427 1.75 -18.18 9.56
N ASP A 428 2.32 -17.43 10.49
CA ASP A 428 1.93 -16.04 10.70
C ASP A 428 2.40 -15.15 9.54
N ALA A 429 1.55 -14.19 9.20
CA ALA A 429 1.81 -13.14 8.23
C ALA A 429 1.73 -11.77 8.90
N GLU A 430 2.63 -10.87 8.55
CA GLU A 430 2.71 -9.54 9.14
C GLU A 430 1.57 -8.61 8.68
N PHE A 431 1.12 -7.74 9.58
CA PHE A 431 0.33 -6.58 9.23
C PHE A 431 1.24 -5.46 8.71
N SER A 432 1.75 -5.61 7.51
CA SER A 432 2.71 -4.67 6.89
C SER A 432 2.11 -3.29 6.55
N GLY A 433 0.79 -3.15 6.60
CA GLY A 433 0.08 -1.95 6.17
C GLY A 433 -0.08 -1.81 4.65
N ARG A 434 0.28 -2.86 3.88
CA ARG A 434 0.29 -2.85 2.41
C ARG A 434 -1.01 -3.39 1.80
N SER A 435 -2.07 -3.60 2.58
CA SER A 435 -3.37 -4.02 2.06
C SER A 435 -4.53 -3.36 2.82
N ASP A 436 -5.75 -3.52 2.34
CA ASP A 436 -6.96 -2.80 2.75
C ASP A 436 -7.38 -2.99 4.22
N TYR A 437 -6.74 -3.88 4.96
CA TYR A 437 -6.91 -3.95 6.42
C TYR A 437 -6.35 -2.72 7.15
N GLY A 438 -5.36 -2.03 6.56
CA GLY A 438 -4.65 -0.94 7.21
C GLY A 438 -5.56 0.16 7.76
N PRO A 439 -6.49 0.74 6.97
CA PRO A 439 -7.43 1.74 7.47
C PRO A 439 -8.36 1.24 8.57
N PHE A 440 -8.72 -0.05 8.59
CA PHE A 440 -9.58 -0.65 9.62
C PHE A 440 -8.82 -0.83 10.94
N ILE A 441 -7.58 -1.33 10.89
CA ILE A 441 -6.69 -1.41 12.04
C ILE A 441 -6.49 -0.03 12.66
N ALA A 442 -6.20 0.98 11.85
CA ALA A 442 -5.95 2.35 12.30
C ALA A 442 -7.10 2.97 13.09
N VAL A 443 -8.33 2.49 12.91
CA VAL A 443 -9.50 2.93 13.69
C VAL A 443 -9.97 1.87 14.70
N GLY A 444 -9.13 0.87 14.99
CA GLY A 444 -9.33 -0.15 16.00
C GLY A 444 -10.41 -1.19 15.64
N ILE A 445 -10.75 -1.43 14.39
CA ILE A 445 -11.65 -2.52 13.99
C ILE A 445 -10.85 -3.82 13.96
N PRO A 446 -11.28 -4.88 14.70
CA PRO A 446 -10.64 -6.18 14.64
C PRO A 446 -10.52 -6.66 13.20
N SER A 447 -9.29 -6.93 12.76
CA SER A 447 -8.99 -7.29 11.38
C SER A 447 -8.11 -8.52 11.31
N GLY A 448 -8.26 -9.31 10.27
CA GLY A 448 -7.47 -10.49 9.98
C GLY A 448 -7.71 -10.95 8.57
N GLY A 449 -7.16 -12.10 8.18
CA GLY A 449 -7.32 -12.64 6.84
C GLY A 449 -6.18 -13.53 6.43
N LEU A 450 -6.03 -13.71 5.11
CA LEU A 450 -5.10 -14.67 4.52
C LEU A 450 -4.24 -13.99 3.46
N PHE A 451 -3.01 -14.49 3.31
CA PHE A 451 -2.03 -14.02 2.34
C PHE A 451 -1.12 -15.17 1.91
N THR A 452 -0.78 -15.27 0.64
CA THR A 452 0.07 -16.38 0.13
C THR A 452 1.48 -15.94 -0.27
N GLY A 453 1.80 -14.67 -0.07
CA GLY A 453 3.10 -14.08 -0.36
C GLY A 453 3.20 -13.42 -1.72
N ALA A 454 4.00 -12.38 -1.83
CA ALA A 454 4.25 -11.58 -3.04
C ALA A 454 5.70 -11.72 -3.52
N GLU A 455 6.47 -10.64 -3.50
CA GLU A 455 7.84 -10.56 -4.03
C GLU A 455 8.92 -11.18 -3.14
N ARG A 456 8.64 -11.43 -1.86
CA ARG A 456 9.62 -12.02 -0.92
C ARG A 456 10.04 -13.41 -1.38
N LEU A 457 11.32 -13.72 -1.22
CA LEU A 457 11.88 -15.03 -1.58
C LEU A 457 11.51 -16.06 -0.51
N LYS A 458 11.00 -17.20 -0.94
CA LYS A 458 10.69 -18.35 -0.10
C LYS A 458 11.94 -18.89 0.56
N THR A 459 11.90 -19.16 1.86
CA THR A 459 13.03 -19.77 2.57
C THR A 459 13.10 -21.29 2.33
N ALA A 460 14.20 -21.92 2.75
CA ALA A 460 14.33 -23.37 2.66
C ALA A 460 13.32 -24.08 3.57
N GLU A 461 13.11 -23.58 4.78
CA GLU A 461 12.13 -24.10 5.73
C GLU A 461 10.69 -23.96 5.21
N GLU A 462 10.37 -22.83 4.60
CA GLU A 462 9.05 -22.64 3.97
C GLU A 462 8.85 -23.58 2.78
N ALA A 463 9.91 -23.86 1.98
CA ALA A 463 9.83 -24.80 0.89
C ALA A 463 9.65 -26.25 1.38
N GLU A 464 10.26 -26.64 2.48
CA GLU A 464 10.04 -27.93 3.15
C GLU A 464 8.60 -28.04 3.66
N ARG A 465 8.08 -26.97 4.28
CA ARG A 465 6.76 -26.95 4.92
C ARG A 465 5.58 -26.85 3.96
N PHE A 466 5.70 -26.02 2.92
CA PHE A 466 4.62 -25.69 1.98
C PHE A 466 4.85 -26.24 0.57
N GLY A 467 6.00 -26.86 0.32
CA GLY A 467 6.43 -27.19 -1.05
C GLY A 467 6.93 -25.97 -1.82
N GLY A 468 7.12 -26.12 -3.10
CA GLY A 468 7.62 -25.07 -3.99
C GLY A 468 9.15 -24.98 -4.01
N THR A 469 9.71 -23.80 -4.28
CA THR A 469 11.14 -23.61 -4.55
C THR A 469 11.71 -22.52 -3.63
N ALA A 470 12.70 -22.88 -2.82
CA ALA A 470 13.46 -21.94 -2.00
C ALA A 470 14.28 -20.97 -2.87
N GLY A 471 14.48 -19.73 -2.39
CA GLY A 471 15.22 -18.69 -3.11
C GLY A 471 14.47 -18.09 -4.30
N VAL A 472 13.20 -18.44 -4.47
CA VAL A 472 12.32 -17.92 -5.52
C VAL A 472 11.18 -17.14 -4.86
N ALA A 473 10.77 -16.03 -5.46
CA ALA A 473 9.64 -15.24 -4.97
C ALA A 473 8.37 -16.10 -4.83
N TYR A 474 7.53 -15.77 -3.86
CA TYR A 474 6.23 -16.45 -3.75
C TYR A 474 5.40 -16.24 -5.01
N ASP A 475 5.45 -15.03 -5.58
CA ASP A 475 4.88 -14.69 -6.87
C ASP A 475 5.88 -13.88 -7.72
N LYS A 476 6.43 -14.51 -8.76
CA LYS A 476 7.33 -13.85 -9.70
C LYS A 476 6.61 -12.85 -10.61
N CYS A 477 5.31 -12.99 -10.73
CA CYS A 477 4.47 -12.18 -11.59
C CYS A 477 3.77 -11.04 -10.84
N TYR A 478 4.07 -10.88 -9.55
CA TYR A 478 3.56 -9.77 -8.75
C TYR A 478 3.81 -8.43 -9.44
N HIS A 479 2.77 -7.65 -9.67
CA HIS A 479 2.77 -6.38 -10.40
C HIS A 479 3.33 -6.46 -11.84
N GLN A 480 3.18 -7.62 -12.52
CA GLN A 480 3.69 -7.85 -13.86
C GLN A 480 2.58 -8.30 -14.82
N ALA A 481 2.85 -8.14 -16.13
CA ALA A 481 1.93 -8.60 -17.18
C ALA A 481 1.68 -10.13 -17.17
N CYS A 482 2.55 -10.90 -16.53
CA CYS A 482 2.40 -12.35 -16.41
C CYS A 482 1.49 -12.80 -15.25
N ASP A 483 0.93 -11.88 -14.47
CA ASP A 483 -0.07 -12.23 -13.44
C ASP A 483 -1.41 -12.57 -14.08
N THR A 484 -1.46 -13.73 -14.70
CA THR A 484 -2.57 -14.29 -15.47
C THR A 484 -3.11 -15.54 -14.79
N ILE A 485 -4.14 -16.16 -15.38
CA ILE A 485 -4.68 -17.44 -14.90
C ILE A 485 -3.63 -18.56 -14.84
N ALA A 486 -2.54 -18.45 -15.60
CA ALA A 486 -1.44 -19.39 -15.55
C ALA A 486 -0.53 -19.20 -14.31
N ASN A 487 -0.64 -18.07 -13.65
CA ASN A 487 0.10 -17.72 -12.43
C ASN A 487 -0.60 -18.20 -11.15
N ILE A 488 -1.69 -18.95 -11.23
CA ILE A 488 -2.52 -19.36 -10.09
C ILE A 488 -2.14 -20.75 -9.60
N ASN A 489 -1.92 -20.89 -8.29
CA ASN A 489 -1.83 -22.18 -7.63
C ASN A 489 -3.23 -22.69 -7.24
N ASP A 490 -3.67 -23.78 -7.89
CA ASP A 490 -5.02 -24.33 -7.70
C ASP A 490 -5.28 -24.84 -6.29
N LYS A 491 -4.25 -25.39 -5.61
CA LYS A 491 -4.36 -25.88 -4.24
C LYS A 491 -4.52 -24.70 -3.29
N ALA A 492 -3.66 -23.70 -3.39
CA ALA A 492 -3.72 -22.51 -2.55
C ALA A 492 -5.06 -21.78 -2.71
N LEU A 493 -5.50 -21.60 -3.96
CA LEU A 493 -6.79 -20.98 -4.28
C LEU A 493 -7.97 -21.73 -3.62
N GLY A 494 -8.01 -23.06 -3.74
CA GLY A 494 -9.10 -23.87 -3.19
C GLY A 494 -9.11 -23.89 -1.67
N VAL A 495 -7.95 -24.06 -1.04
CA VAL A 495 -7.83 -24.09 0.43
C VAL A 495 -8.22 -22.75 1.04
N ASN A 496 -7.66 -21.64 0.51
CA ASN A 496 -7.97 -20.30 1.00
C ASN A 496 -9.41 -19.89 0.71
N GLY A 497 -9.94 -20.21 -0.49
CA GLY A 497 -11.35 -19.97 -0.79
C GLY A 497 -12.30 -20.67 0.18
N GLY A 498 -11.97 -21.91 0.56
CA GLY A 498 -12.68 -22.64 1.59
C GLY A 498 -12.57 -22.01 2.98
N ALA A 499 -11.39 -21.53 3.35
CA ALA A 499 -11.16 -20.84 4.63
C ALA A 499 -11.97 -19.53 4.70
N ILE A 500 -12.03 -18.75 3.62
CA ILE A 500 -12.84 -17.53 3.52
C ILE A 500 -14.31 -17.83 3.78
N ALA A 501 -14.85 -18.84 3.11
CA ALA A 501 -16.25 -19.21 3.26
C ALA A 501 -16.56 -19.76 4.65
N ALA A 502 -15.67 -20.59 5.21
CA ALA A 502 -15.81 -21.10 6.57
C ALA A 502 -15.83 -19.98 7.61
N ALA A 503 -14.93 -19.00 7.48
CA ALA A 503 -14.87 -17.83 8.38
C ALA A 503 -16.12 -16.96 8.24
N ALA A 504 -16.57 -16.69 7.00
CA ALA A 504 -17.81 -15.96 6.76
C ALA A 504 -19.02 -16.64 7.40
N PHE A 505 -19.14 -17.96 7.26
CA PHE A 505 -20.22 -18.73 7.87
C PHE A 505 -20.16 -18.70 9.40
N ALA A 506 -18.98 -18.94 9.97
CA ALA A 506 -18.76 -18.96 11.42
C ALA A 506 -19.19 -17.63 12.05
N TYR A 507 -18.67 -16.51 11.54
CA TYR A 507 -19.02 -15.18 12.06
C TYR A 507 -20.46 -14.79 11.75
N ALA A 508 -21.00 -15.17 10.59
CA ALA A 508 -22.40 -14.91 10.26
C ALA A 508 -23.41 -15.52 11.25
N HIS A 509 -23.02 -16.62 11.91
CA HIS A 509 -23.86 -17.34 12.87
C HIS A 509 -23.43 -17.21 14.34
N ALA A 510 -22.31 -16.53 14.60
CA ALA A 510 -21.80 -16.32 15.95
C ALA A 510 -22.79 -15.53 16.82
N LEU A 511 -22.86 -15.86 18.11
CA LEU A 511 -23.64 -15.11 19.09
C LEU A 511 -22.93 -13.82 19.48
N GLU A 512 -21.61 -13.89 19.62
CA GLU A 512 -20.73 -12.78 19.92
C GLU A 512 -19.66 -12.63 18.84
N LEU A 513 -19.29 -11.39 18.57
CA LEU A 513 -18.25 -11.03 17.59
C LEU A 513 -17.10 -10.32 18.31
N PRO A 514 -15.86 -10.44 17.83
CA PRO A 514 -14.68 -9.85 18.46
C PRO A 514 -14.79 -8.34 18.78
N GLY A 515 -15.45 -7.58 17.92
CA GLY A 515 -15.65 -6.14 18.11
C GLY A 515 -16.88 -5.73 18.92
N SER A 516 -17.60 -6.66 19.54
CA SER A 516 -18.87 -6.35 20.22
C SER A 516 -18.72 -5.55 21.52
N GLY A 517 -17.54 -5.57 22.16
CA GLY A 517 -17.25 -4.83 23.40
C GLY A 517 -16.68 -3.42 23.19
N ARG A 518 -16.53 -2.94 21.97
CA ARG A 518 -15.97 -1.60 21.71
C ARG A 518 -16.90 -0.49 22.19
N PRO A 519 -16.38 0.52 22.94
CA PRO A 519 -17.13 1.74 23.24
C PRO A 519 -17.52 2.47 21.96
N SER A 520 -18.74 3.02 21.92
CA SER A 520 -19.27 3.80 20.78
C SER A 520 -18.70 5.24 20.71
N GLY A 521 -17.40 5.44 20.96
CA GLY A 521 -16.79 6.77 20.97
C GLY A 521 -15.36 6.78 20.41
N PRO A 522 -14.87 7.92 19.92
CA PRO A 522 -13.50 8.02 19.43
C PRO A 522 -12.51 7.89 20.60
N GLN A 523 -11.67 6.86 20.60
CA GLN A 523 -10.40 6.97 21.29
C GLN A 523 -9.54 7.94 20.45
N ALA A 524 -9.31 9.14 20.99
CA ALA A 524 -8.26 10.00 20.48
C ALA A 524 -6.93 9.24 20.61
N PRO A 525 -6.01 9.35 19.64
CA PRO A 525 -4.66 8.82 19.82
C PRO A 525 -4.07 9.47 21.08
N GLU A 526 -3.64 8.66 22.04
CA GLU A 526 -2.82 9.13 23.14
C GLU A 526 -1.54 9.70 22.49
N GLY A 527 -1.43 11.02 22.60
CA GLY A 527 -0.21 11.72 22.19
C GLY A 527 0.96 11.24 23.05
N PRO A 528 2.22 11.32 22.57
CA PRO A 528 3.37 10.91 23.35
C PRO A 528 3.40 11.65 24.68
N GLU A 529 3.47 10.90 25.77
CA GLU A 529 3.63 11.44 27.12
C GLU A 529 4.86 12.35 27.16
N GLY A 530 4.62 13.62 27.46
CA GLY A 530 5.68 14.58 27.72
C GLY A 530 6.46 14.20 28.99
N PRO A 531 7.75 14.62 29.11
CA PRO A 531 8.61 14.19 30.21
C PRO A 531 8.05 14.65 31.56
N GLY A 532 8.02 13.72 32.50
CA GLY A 532 7.47 13.84 33.83
C GLY A 532 8.00 15.05 34.60
N LYS A 533 7.08 15.78 35.22
CA LYS A 533 7.38 16.83 36.18
C LYS A 533 7.97 16.20 37.46
N GLY A 534 9.24 16.49 37.70
CA GLY A 534 9.95 16.16 38.94
C GLY A 534 9.33 16.86 40.16
N ALA A 535 9.51 16.20 41.28
CA ALA A 535 9.00 16.45 42.60
C ALA A 535 9.19 17.88 43.13
N ALA A 536 8.19 18.33 43.84
CA ALA A 536 8.18 19.55 44.66
C ALA A 536 8.98 19.35 45.95
N THR A 537 9.75 20.35 46.35
CA THR A 537 10.20 20.58 47.74
C THR A 537 9.78 21.97 48.18
N PRO A 538 9.49 22.16 49.47
CA PRO A 538 8.73 23.32 50.00
C PRO A 538 9.64 24.42 50.58
N GLY A 539 9.12 25.65 50.62
CA GLY A 539 9.73 26.71 51.42
C GLY A 539 9.23 28.13 51.06
N ALA A 540 8.34 28.66 51.89
CA ALA A 540 7.89 30.05 51.90
C ALA A 540 9.00 31.01 52.41
N PRO A 541 8.87 32.39 52.49
CA PRO A 541 7.64 33.13 52.74
C PRO A 541 7.45 34.50 51.99
N ASP A 542 6.27 34.91 51.99
CA ASP A 542 5.57 36.21 52.04
C ASP A 542 6.36 37.52 52.14
N THR A 543 6.00 38.53 51.29
CA THR A 543 5.85 39.95 51.68
C THR A 543 5.04 40.72 50.63
N THR A 544 3.85 41.11 51.04
CA THR A 544 3.13 42.41 50.96
C THR A 544 3.31 43.34 49.75
N GLY A 545 2.29 43.58 49.03
CA GLY A 545 1.44 44.60 48.47
C GLY A 545 1.98 46.05 48.26
N PRO A 546 1.19 47.08 47.86
CA PRO A 546 0.05 47.04 46.94
C PRO A 546 0.11 48.21 45.90
N GLY A 547 -0.84 48.26 44.98
CA GLY A 547 -1.25 49.57 44.47
C GLY A 547 -1.52 49.74 42.99
N THR A 548 -2.80 49.94 42.68
CA THR A 548 -3.41 50.96 41.79
C THR A 548 -2.98 50.95 40.31
N GLY A 549 -3.81 51.05 39.35
CA GLY A 549 -5.19 51.40 39.16
C GLY A 549 -5.51 51.58 37.67
N ALA A 550 -6.74 51.39 37.36
CA ALA A 550 -7.61 52.13 36.46
C ALA A 550 -7.42 52.13 34.93
N GLY A 551 -8.52 51.84 34.32
CA GLY A 551 -9.12 52.50 33.19
C GLY A 551 -8.93 51.75 31.87
N GLY A 552 -9.89 51.25 31.21
CA GLY A 552 -11.26 51.64 30.98
C GLY A 552 -11.50 51.78 29.49
N LEU A 553 -12.61 51.21 29.03
CA LEU A 553 -13.39 51.54 27.84
C LEU A 553 -13.30 50.65 26.60
N ARG A 554 -14.32 49.84 26.51
CA ARG A 554 -15.07 49.55 25.25
C ARG A 554 -15.89 50.83 24.90
N PRO A 555 -16.53 51.01 23.74
CA PRO A 555 -17.37 50.13 22.93
C PRO A 555 -17.11 50.28 21.38
N GLY A 556 -17.76 49.67 20.46
CA GLY A 556 -19.04 49.07 20.20
C GLY A 556 -19.43 49.22 18.75
N HIS A 557 -20.29 48.33 18.26
CA HIS A 557 -21.29 48.52 17.18
C HIS A 557 -20.82 48.90 15.77
N ASP A 558 -21.44 48.53 14.66
CA ASP A 558 -22.59 47.68 14.32
C ASP A 558 -22.71 47.67 12.77
N HIS A 559 -23.50 46.72 12.25
CA HIS A 559 -24.29 46.80 11.00
C HIS A 559 -23.57 46.78 9.64
N ASP A 560 -24.09 46.28 8.61
CA ASP A 560 -25.20 45.36 8.20
C ASP A 560 -25.35 45.47 6.70
N HIS A 561 -26.03 44.51 6.05
CA HIS A 561 -26.64 44.53 4.73
C HIS A 561 -25.71 44.49 3.50
N GLY A 562 -25.95 43.73 2.45
CA GLY A 562 -27.12 42.97 2.02
C GLY A 562 -27.15 42.92 0.48
N HIS A 563 -27.78 41.88 -0.04
CA HIS A 563 -28.32 41.73 -1.38
C HIS A 563 -27.43 41.34 -2.57
N GLY A 564 -27.71 40.14 -3.07
CA GLY A 564 -27.57 39.75 -4.50
C GLY A 564 -28.62 40.48 -5.37
N PRO A 565 -29.05 40.00 -6.53
CA PRO A 565 -28.60 38.91 -7.43
C PRO A 565 -28.55 39.34 -8.91
N GLY A 566 -28.26 38.46 -9.86
CA GLY A 566 -28.58 38.70 -11.27
C GLY A 566 -27.77 37.86 -12.27
N HIS A 567 -28.31 36.83 -12.69
CA HIS A 567 -28.78 36.41 -14.02
C HIS A 567 -27.95 36.72 -15.28
N GLY A 568 -27.83 35.66 -16.06
CA GLY A 568 -27.84 35.65 -17.51
C GLY A 568 -26.45 35.45 -18.13
N GLY A 569 -26.19 34.52 -18.97
CA GLY A 569 -26.93 33.75 -19.92
C GLY A 569 -26.02 33.40 -21.09
N LEU A 570 -26.03 32.16 -21.48
CA LEU A 570 -26.03 31.62 -22.84
C LEU A 570 -24.92 31.95 -23.86
N LEU A 571 -24.42 30.83 -24.44
CA LEU A 571 -24.02 30.60 -25.83
C LEU A 571 -22.55 30.93 -26.24
N ARG A 572 -21.70 29.95 -26.45
CA ARG A 572 -21.50 29.01 -27.58
C ARG A 572 -20.40 28.04 -27.28
#